data_fbda35e7f1f6c0191c195834bddbc439
#
_entry.id   fbda35e7f1f6c0191c195834bddbc439
#
_cell.length_a   1.000
_cell.length_b   1.000
_cell.length_c   1.000
_cell.angle_alpha   90.00
_cell.angle_beta   90.00
_cell.angle_gamma   90.00
#
_symmetry.space_group_name_H-M   'P 1'
#
loop_
_entity.id
_entity.type
_entity.pdbx_description
1 polymer ?
#
loop_
_entity_poly.entity_id
_entity_poly.type
_entity_poly.pdbx_seq_one_letter_code
_entity_poly.pdbx_strand_id
1 'polypeptide(L)'
;MKKMNAIKVILVAIILVTISCKKAEETTSTEVKPTFDLAEAKTAIEVAGQTFVMAMNKGDSITLANCYTKDAKMMGPNEKSVIGRTEIQKVFSSWIKAGMPTFTMKTIDIWGNEEMMAAEEEWAFSDKDGKILDSGKSIELFKMEDGKWRMYRDCYNSDLPSPSK
;
A
#
# COMPACT_ATOMS: atom_id res chain seq x y z
N MET A 1 -97.72 0.24 18.44
CA MET A 1 -97.38 -1.14 18.82
C MET A 1 -95.86 -1.25 18.93
N LYS A 2 -95.43 -1.26 20.13
CA LYS A 2 -94.48 -2.08 20.84
C LYS A 2 -93.25 -2.55 20.02
N LYS A 3 -92.08 -2.17 20.47
CA LYS A 3 -91.12 -3.17 20.98
C LYS A 3 -89.95 -2.52 21.73
N MET A 4 -89.64 -3.12 22.83
CA MET A 4 -88.69 -2.75 23.86
C MET A 4 -87.22 -2.82 23.39
N ASN A 5 -86.49 -1.88 23.88
CA ASN A 5 -85.03 -1.87 23.75
C ASN A 5 -84.42 -2.69 24.88
N ALA A 6 -83.62 -3.65 24.50
CA ALA A 6 -82.75 -4.34 25.44
C ALA A 6 -81.41 -3.59 25.50
N ILE A 7 -81.10 -3.09 26.68
CA ILE A 7 -79.84 -2.46 26.99
C ILE A 7 -78.79 -3.59 27.17
N LYS A 8 -77.80 -3.67 26.28
CA LYS A 8 -76.64 -4.51 26.49
C LYS A 8 -75.52 -3.68 27.16
N VAL A 9 -75.29 -4.01 28.43
CA VAL A 9 -74.10 -3.53 29.13
C VAL A 9 -72.88 -4.18 28.56
N ILE A 10 -72.03 -3.40 27.94
CA ILE A 10 -70.68 -3.87 27.45
C ILE A 10 -69.69 -3.49 28.55
N LEU A 11 -69.16 -4.49 29.19
CA LEU A 11 -68.06 -4.39 30.15
C LEU A 11 -66.77 -4.13 29.34
N VAL A 12 -66.22 -2.92 29.38
CA VAL A 12 -64.96 -2.60 28.77
C VAL A 12 -63.83 -3.01 29.73
N ALA A 13 -63.20 -4.13 29.45
CA ALA A 13 -62.01 -4.53 30.15
C ALA A 13 -60.83 -3.70 29.58
N ILE A 14 -60.34 -2.79 30.39
CA ILE A 14 -59.08 -2.03 30.06
C ILE A 14 -57.91 -2.94 30.30
N ILE A 15 -57.33 -3.47 29.21
CA ILE A 15 -56.05 -4.18 29.25
C ILE A 15 -54.95 -3.12 29.24
N LEU A 16 -54.33 -2.89 30.40
CA LEU A 16 -53.10 -2.13 30.54
C LEU A 16 -51.96 -2.94 29.93
N VAL A 17 -51.64 -2.62 28.67
CA VAL A 17 -50.41 -3.10 28.03
C VAL A 17 -49.26 -2.25 28.56
N THR A 18 -48.53 -2.78 29.54
CA THR A 18 -47.22 -2.20 29.93
C THR A 18 -46.23 -2.46 28.83
N ILE A 19 -46.02 -1.44 28.02
CA ILE A 19 -44.88 -1.44 27.04
C ILE A 19 -43.61 -1.30 27.86
N SER A 20 -42.99 -2.43 28.17
CA SER A 20 -41.61 -2.48 28.67
C SER A 20 -40.72 -2.08 27.53
N CYS A 21 -40.31 -0.82 27.44
CA CYS A 21 -39.20 -0.39 26.63
C CYS A 21 -37.95 -1.10 27.14
N LYS A 22 -37.60 -2.25 26.55
CA LYS A 22 -36.23 -2.72 26.57
C LYS A 22 -35.42 -1.68 25.84
N LYS A 23 -34.67 -0.88 26.61
CA LYS A 23 -33.56 -0.07 26.10
C LYS A 23 -32.61 -1.05 25.37
N ALA A 24 -32.65 -1.02 24.05
CA ALA A 24 -31.62 -1.68 23.28
C ALA A 24 -30.29 -1.03 23.71
N GLU A 25 -29.44 -1.77 24.41
CA GLU A 25 -28.05 -1.42 24.51
C GLU A 25 -27.52 -1.41 23.08
N GLU A 26 -27.35 -0.23 22.54
CA GLU A 26 -26.50 -0.04 21.39
C GLU A 26 -25.12 -0.56 21.80
N THR A 27 -24.84 -1.81 21.43
CA THR A 27 -23.48 -2.31 21.38
C THR A 27 -22.78 -1.48 20.31
N THR A 28 -22.22 -0.35 20.72
CA THR A 28 -21.26 0.38 19.91
C THR A 28 -20.09 -0.57 19.76
N SER A 29 -20.11 -1.34 18.69
CA SER A 29 -18.93 -2.04 18.21
C SER A 29 -17.93 -0.93 17.88
N THR A 30 -17.10 -0.59 18.84
CA THR A 30 -15.91 0.21 18.60
C THR A 30 -15.04 -0.70 17.72
N GLU A 31 -15.11 -0.50 16.41
CA GLU A 31 -14.06 -1.02 15.51
C GLU A 31 -12.75 -0.46 16.06
N VAL A 32 -12.01 -1.31 16.74
CA VAL A 32 -10.64 -1.01 17.16
C VAL A 32 -9.85 -0.94 15.84
N LYS A 33 -9.64 0.29 15.34
CA LYS A 33 -8.72 0.51 14.23
C LYS A 33 -7.40 -0.16 14.61
N PRO A 34 -6.86 -1.06 13.78
CA PRO A 34 -5.60 -1.72 14.09
C PRO A 34 -4.56 -0.65 14.41
N THR A 35 -3.93 -0.76 15.56
CA THR A 35 -2.82 0.12 15.93
C THR A 35 -1.67 -0.17 14.96
N PHE A 36 -1.06 0.88 14.41
CA PHE A 36 0.11 0.76 13.56
C PHE A 36 1.24 0.04 14.32
N ASP A 37 1.78 -1.00 13.71
CA ASP A 37 2.96 -1.73 14.20
C ASP A 37 4.15 -1.43 13.29
N LEU A 38 5.12 -0.71 13.83
CA LEU A 38 6.33 -0.33 13.10
C LEU A 38 7.19 -1.53 12.69
N ALA A 39 7.26 -2.57 13.53
CA ALA A 39 8.06 -3.75 13.22
C ALA A 39 7.44 -4.56 12.07
N GLU A 40 6.12 -4.70 12.08
CA GLU A 40 5.37 -5.32 10.98
C GLU A 40 5.54 -4.52 9.68
N ALA A 41 5.44 -3.18 9.74
CA ALA A 41 5.62 -2.31 8.59
C ALA A 41 7.04 -2.42 8.00
N LYS A 42 8.08 -2.43 8.83
CA LYS A 42 9.47 -2.66 8.41
C LYS A 42 9.62 -4.00 7.67
N THR A 43 9.13 -5.07 8.28
CA THR A 43 9.17 -6.42 7.66
C THR A 43 8.45 -6.44 6.31
N ALA A 44 7.29 -5.80 6.22
CA ALA A 44 6.53 -5.75 4.96
C ALA A 44 7.28 -4.98 3.86
N ILE A 45 8.01 -3.92 4.20
CA ILE A 45 8.84 -3.17 3.25
C ILE A 45 10.06 -3.98 2.82
N GLU A 46 10.73 -4.69 3.73
CA GLU A 46 11.82 -5.62 3.38
C GLU A 46 11.35 -6.70 2.38
N VAL A 47 10.18 -7.27 2.60
CA VAL A 47 9.56 -8.25 1.67
C VAL A 47 9.23 -7.60 0.32
N ALA A 48 8.76 -6.35 0.32
CA ALA A 48 8.52 -5.61 -0.91
C ALA A 48 9.82 -5.37 -1.69
N GLY A 49 10.92 -5.01 -1.01
CA GLY A 49 12.25 -4.87 -1.61
C GLY A 49 12.77 -6.17 -2.21
N GLN A 50 12.64 -7.29 -1.50
CA GLN A 50 12.99 -8.61 -2.04
C GLN A 50 12.17 -8.97 -3.28
N THR A 51 10.87 -8.65 -3.27
CA THR A 51 9.98 -8.85 -4.41
C THR A 51 10.44 -8.02 -5.61
N PHE A 52 10.84 -6.77 -5.38
CA PHE A 52 11.37 -5.88 -6.39
C PHE A 52 12.66 -6.44 -7.02
N VAL A 53 13.64 -6.85 -6.20
CA VAL A 53 14.89 -7.48 -6.67
C VAL A 53 14.62 -8.74 -7.50
N MET A 54 13.73 -9.61 -7.02
CA MET A 54 13.36 -10.82 -7.76
C MET A 54 12.71 -10.51 -9.11
N ALA A 55 11.81 -9.55 -9.15
CA ALA A 55 11.11 -9.14 -10.37
C ALA A 55 12.08 -8.47 -11.36
N MET A 56 13.03 -7.66 -10.87
CA MET A 56 14.08 -7.04 -11.66
C MET A 56 14.89 -8.10 -12.38
N ASN A 57 15.42 -9.07 -11.64
CA ASN A 57 16.28 -10.14 -12.18
C ASN A 57 15.51 -11.15 -13.08
N LYS A 58 14.18 -11.26 -12.93
CA LYS A 58 13.32 -12.07 -13.82
C LYS A 58 12.87 -11.33 -15.08
N GLY A 59 13.06 -10.02 -15.15
CA GLY A 59 12.53 -9.20 -16.22
C GLY A 59 10.98 -9.08 -16.17
N ASP A 60 10.39 -9.07 -14.98
CA ASP A 60 8.93 -8.96 -14.78
C ASP A 60 8.54 -7.51 -14.52
N SER A 61 8.34 -6.76 -15.61
CA SER A 61 7.95 -5.35 -15.53
C SER A 61 6.58 -5.12 -14.88
N ILE A 62 5.69 -6.12 -14.90
CA ILE A 62 4.36 -6.02 -14.29
C ILE A 62 4.50 -6.05 -12.77
N THR A 63 5.23 -7.03 -12.24
CA THR A 63 5.51 -7.12 -10.80
C THR A 63 6.29 -5.91 -10.31
N LEU A 64 7.31 -5.44 -11.06
CA LEU A 64 8.04 -4.21 -10.75
C LEU A 64 7.09 -3.01 -10.60
N ALA A 65 6.24 -2.78 -11.59
CA ALA A 65 5.28 -1.69 -11.54
C ALA A 65 4.31 -1.82 -10.35
N ASN A 66 3.92 -3.04 -9.97
CA ASN A 66 3.04 -3.28 -8.83
C ASN A 66 3.70 -3.03 -7.47
N CYS A 67 5.01 -2.85 -7.41
CA CYS A 67 5.69 -2.35 -6.22
C CYS A 67 5.45 -0.86 -5.97
N TYR A 68 4.93 -0.12 -6.96
CA TYR A 68 4.66 1.32 -6.88
C TYR A 68 3.17 1.62 -6.65
N THR A 69 2.86 2.76 -6.02
CA THR A 69 1.49 3.30 -5.96
C THR A 69 1.03 3.75 -7.34
N LYS A 70 -0.30 3.91 -7.52
CA LYS A 70 -0.87 4.37 -8.80
C LYS A 70 -0.34 5.75 -9.23
N ASP A 71 -0.06 6.62 -8.24
CA ASP A 71 0.43 7.99 -8.41
C ASP A 71 1.92 8.14 -8.07
N ALA A 72 2.67 7.06 -8.09
CA ALA A 72 4.10 7.04 -7.76
C ALA A 72 4.92 7.96 -8.67
N LYS A 73 6.07 8.36 -8.17
CA LYS A 73 7.06 9.09 -8.95
C LYS A 73 8.42 8.41 -8.78
N MET A 74 9.02 8.01 -9.90
CA MET A 74 10.39 7.53 -10.00
C MET A 74 11.28 8.68 -10.48
N MET A 75 12.36 8.94 -9.77
CA MET A 75 13.23 10.11 -9.94
C MET A 75 14.67 9.66 -10.05
N GLY A 76 15.08 9.31 -11.26
CA GLY A 76 16.45 8.94 -11.58
C GLY A 76 17.37 10.13 -11.83
N PRO A 77 18.69 9.89 -11.87
CA PRO A 77 19.68 10.92 -12.14
C PRO A 77 19.61 11.42 -13.60
N ASN A 78 19.81 12.72 -13.78
CA ASN A 78 19.95 13.36 -15.10
C ASN A 78 18.74 13.24 -16.04
N GLU A 79 17.57 12.84 -15.56
CA GLU A 79 16.36 12.67 -16.35
C GLU A 79 15.14 13.28 -15.67
N LYS A 80 14.04 13.43 -16.44
CA LYS A 80 12.78 13.89 -15.88
C LYS A 80 12.13 12.75 -15.10
N SER A 81 11.47 13.10 -14.00
CA SER A 81 10.70 12.13 -13.21
C SER A 81 9.63 11.42 -14.06
N VAL A 82 9.52 10.12 -13.89
CA VAL A 82 8.45 9.29 -14.44
C VAL A 82 7.30 9.25 -13.46
N ILE A 83 6.09 9.55 -13.89
CA ILE A 83 4.92 9.71 -13.02
C ILE A 83 3.86 8.66 -13.35
N GLY A 84 3.45 7.93 -12.34
CA GLY A 84 2.39 6.94 -12.39
C GLY A 84 2.89 5.53 -12.72
N ARG A 85 2.26 4.55 -12.08
CA ARG A 85 2.58 3.11 -12.19
C ARG A 85 2.69 2.63 -13.64
N THR A 86 1.78 3.06 -14.50
CA THR A 86 1.76 2.64 -15.91
C THR A 86 2.98 3.14 -16.69
N GLU A 87 3.37 4.38 -16.48
CA GLU A 87 4.56 4.93 -17.15
C GLU A 87 5.85 4.31 -16.59
N ILE A 88 5.92 4.06 -15.29
CA ILE A 88 7.02 3.34 -14.64
C ILE A 88 7.14 1.92 -15.23
N GLN A 89 6.02 1.21 -15.46
CA GLN A 89 6.04 -0.10 -16.13
C GLN A 89 6.65 -0.04 -17.53
N LYS A 90 6.36 1.00 -18.30
CA LYS A 90 6.93 1.17 -19.64
C LYS A 90 8.46 1.35 -19.59
N VAL A 91 8.96 2.10 -18.62
CA VAL A 91 10.39 2.27 -18.38
C VAL A 91 11.05 0.93 -18.08
N PHE A 92 10.55 0.18 -17.10
CA PHE A 92 11.08 -1.16 -16.79
C PHE A 92 11.01 -2.10 -17.99
N SER A 93 9.91 -2.07 -18.74
CA SER A 93 9.79 -2.88 -19.97
C SER A 93 10.87 -2.52 -21.01
N SER A 94 11.23 -1.24 -21.11
CA SER A 94 12.29 -0.77 -22.00
C SER A 94 13.66 -1.24 -21.53
N TRP A 95 13.98 -1.10 -20.24
CA TRP A 95 15.24 -1.56 -19.66
C TRP A 95 15.43 -3.07 -19.83
N ILE A 96 14.40 -3.85 -19.52
CA ILE A 96 14.40 -5.32 -19.69
C ILE A 96 14.69 -5.70 -21.16
N LYS A 97 14.04 -5.04 -22.12
CA LYS A 97 14.28 -5.27 -23.57
C LYS A 97 15.70 -4.91 -23.99
N ALA A 98 16.31 -3.93 -23.35
CA ALA A 98 17.70 -3.54 -23.62
C ALA A 98 18.75 -4.52 -23.05
N GLY A 99 18.33 -5.49 -22.26
CA GLY A 99 19.21 -6.47 -21.61
C GLY A 99 19.70 -5.98 -20.25
N MET A 100 18.88 -6.18 -19.24
CA MET A 100 19.15 -5.72 -17.87
C MET A 100 20.24 -6.57 -17.21
N PRO A 101 21.28 -5.96 -16.60
CA PRO A 101 22.26 -6.68 -15.79
C PRO A 101 21.63 -7.25 -14.51
N THR A 102 22.39 -8.09 -13.79
CA THR A 102 21.96 -8.58 -12.48
C THR A 102 21.87 -7.43 -11.50
N PHE A 103 20.72 -7.33 -10.83
CA PHE A 103 20.41 -6.29 -9.82
C PHE A 103 20.50 -6.85 -8.41
N THR A 104 21.12 -6.11 -7.52
CA THR A 104 21.13 -6.36 -6.07
C THR A 104 20.76 -5.09 -5.34
N MET A 105 20.11 -5.25 -4.18
CA MET A 105 19.72 -4.14 -3.30
C MET A 105 19.87 -4.58 -1.86
N LYS A 106 20.36 -3.69 -1.01
CA LYS A 106 20.55 -3.89 0.42
C LYS A 106 19.89 -2.75 1.17
N THR A 107 18.90 -3.08 1.98
CA THR A 107 18.28 -2.12 2.90
C THR A 107 19.27 -1.75 4.01
N ILE A 108 19.48 -0.47 4.24
CA ILE A 108 20.35 0.09 5.26
C ILE A 108 19.53 0.44 6.50
N ASP A 109 18.41 1.16 6.33
CA ASP A 109 17.48 1.50 7.41
C ASP A 109 16.05 1.66 6.89
N ILE A 110 15.08 1.44 7.76
CA ILE A 110 13.65 1.70 7.49
C ILE A 110 13.06 2.42 8.70
N TRP A 111 12.39 3.55 8.45
CA TRP A 111 11.75 4.36 9.50
C TRP A 111 10.44 4.98 9.00
N GLY A 112 9.64 5.51 9.91
CA GLY A 112 8.40 6.22 9.56
C GLY A 112 7.27 5.98 10.53
N ASN A 113 6.05 6.12 10.03
CA ASN A 113 4.82 5.99 10.80
C ASN A 113 3.68 5.43 9.92
N GLU A 114 2.46 5.40 10.47
CA GLU A 114 1.28 4.83 9.77
C GLU A 114 0.92 5.52 8.45
N GLU A 115 1.32 6.77 8.25
CA GLU A 115 1.01 7.54 7.03
C GLU A 115 2.06 7.34 5.95
N MET A 116 3.32 7.22 6.34
CA MET A 116 4.45 7.11 5.42
C MET A 116 5.65 6.43 6.08
N MET A 117 6.20 5.46 5.38
CA MET A 117 7.47 4.83 5.70
C MET A 117 8.54 5.29 4.72
N ALA A 118 9.79 5.26 5.14
CA ALA A 118 10.95 5.51 4.31
C ALA A 118 11.93 4.34 4.41
N ALA A 119 12.62 4.04 3.31
CA ALA A 119 13.76 3.11 3.30
C ALA A 119 14.99 3.80 2.68
N GLU A 120 16.14 3.54 3.25
CA GLU A 120 17.45 3.84 2.69
C GLU A 120 18.04 2.55 2.14
N GLU A 121 18.42 2.59 0.85
CA GLU A 121 18.91 1.43 0.12
C GLU A 121 20.28 1.71 -0.54
N GLU A 122 21.12 0.68 -0.59
CA GLU A 122 22.26 0.59 -1.49
C GLU A 122 21.94 -0.40 -2.59
N TRP A 123 22.21 -0.06 -3.83
CA TRP A 123 21.93 -0.92 -4.97
C TRP A 123 23.15 -1.05 -5.89
N ALA A 124 23.19 -2.16 -6.64
CA ALA A 124 24.20 -2.37 -7.66
C ALA A 124 23.67 -3.19 -8.84
N PHE A 125 24.20 -2.88 -10.02
CA PHE A 125 24.12 -3.71 -11.22
C PHE A 125 25.46 -4.38 -11.46
N SER A 126 25.43 -5.68 -11.80
CA SER A 126 26.63 -6.44 -12.14
C SER A 126 26.44 -7.23 -13.44
N ASP A 127 27.54 -7.49 -14.13
CA ASP A 127 27.55 -8.40 -15.27
C ASP A 127 27.48 -9.88 -14.83
N LYS A 128 27.48 -10.78 -15.80
CA LYS A 128 27.45 -12.24 -15.59
C LYS A 128 28.63 -12.80 -14.80
N ASP A 129 29.75 -12.08 -14.77
CA ASP A 129 31.01 -12.47 -14.11
C ASP A 129 31.11 -11.82 -12.70
N GLY A 130 30.06 -11.09 -12.28
CA GLY A 130 29.92 -10.43 -10.95
C GLY A 130 30.67 -9.09 -10.87
N LYS A 131 31.17 -8.55 -11.98
CA LYS A 131 31.77 -7.23 -11.99
C LYS A 131 30.70 -6.16 -11.91
N ILE A 132 30.87 -5.23 -10.97
CA ILE A 132 29.96 -4.09 -10.81
C ILE A 132 30.02 -3.18 -12.03
N LEU A 133 28.90 -2.95 -12.66
CA LEU A 133 28.72 -2.05 -13.79
C LEU A 133 28.27 -0.66 -13.36
N ASP A 134 27.40 -0.61 -12.33
CA ASP A 134 26.93 0.62 -11.70
C ASP A 134 26.48 0.31 -10.26
N SER A 135 26.57 1.30 -9.39
CA SER A 135 26.07 1.23 -8.04
C SER A 135 25.57 2.60 -7.59
N GLY A 136 24.77 2.61 -6.55
CA GLY A 136 24.23 3.84 -6.02
C GLY A 136 23.42 3.61 -4.75
N LYS A 137 22.68 4.61 -4.40
CA LYS A 137 21.81 4.65 -3.24
C LYS A 137 20.49 5.27 -3.57
N SER A 138 19.47 4.92 -2.79
CA SER A 138 18.14 5.49 -2.92
C SER A 138 17.53 5.85 -1.56
N ILE A 139 16.61 6.79 -1.58
CA ILE A 139 15.62 7.00 -0.53
C ILE A 139 14.25 6.78 -1.17
N GLU A 140 13.54 5.83 -0.61
CA GLU A 140 12.23 5.44 -1.07
C GLU A 140 11.18 5.78 -0.01
N LEU A 141 10.08 6.41 -0.41
CA LEU A 141 8.93 6.65 0.45
C LEU A 141 7.81 5.69 0.09
N PHE A 142 7.24 5.05 1.08
CA PHE A 142 6.18 4.07 0.94
C PHE A 142 4.87 4.59 1.52
N LYS A 143 3.76 4.27 0.86
CA LYS A 143 2.40 4.48 1.36
C LYS A 143 1.60 3.20 1.30
N MET A 144 0.63 3.10 2.19
CA MET A 144 -0.34 2.02 2.15
C MET A 144 -1.31 2.22 0.98
N GLU A 145 -1.36 1.26 0.05
CA GLU A 145 -2.33 1.21 -1.05
C GLU A 145 -2.86 -0.22 -1.19
N ASP A 146 -4.17 -0.38 -1.12
CA ASP A 146 -4.85 -1.68 -1.23
C ASP A 146 -4.29 -2.72 -0.23
N GLY A 147 -4.03 -2.31 1.02
CA GLY A 147 -3.51 -3.14 2.11
C GLY A 147 -2.03 -3.53 1.99
N LYS A 148 -1.27 -2.86 1.15
CA LYS A 148 0.17 -3.12 0.95
C LYS A 148 0.97 -1.84 0.97
N TRP A 149 2.16 -1.89 1.57
CA TRP A 149 3.15 -0.84 1.42
C TRP A 149 3.70 -0.86 0.00
N ARG A 150 3.62 0.30 -0.68
CA ARG A 150 4.10 0.47 -2.06
C ARG A 150 4.93 1.74 -2.16
N MET A 151 5.94 1.72 -3.01
CA MET A 151 6.76 2.89 -3.31
C MET A 151 5.89 4.02 -3.86
N TYR A 152 5.87 5.13 -3.16
CA TYR A 152 5.19 6.37 -3.54
C TYR A 152 6.16 7.36 -4.17
N ARG A 153 7.37 7.42 -3.63
CA ARG A 153 8.49 8.18 -4.21
C ARG A 153 9.71 7.29 -4.18
N ASP A 154 10.40 7.26 -5.29
CA ASP A 154 11.63 6.51 -5.50
C ASP A 154 12.65 7.51 -6.05
N CYS A 155 13.62 7.88 -5.22
CA CYS A 155 14.67 8.82 -5.58
C CYS A 155 16.02 8.13 -5.46
N TYR A 156 16.65 7.90 -6.61
CA TYR A 156 17.94 7.19 -6.65
C TYR A 156 18.99 7.98 -7.41
N ASN A 157 20.25 7.72 -7.09
CA ASN A 157 21.41 8.26 -7.79
C ASN A 157 22.41 7.16 -8.08
N SER A 158 23.20 7.34 -9.12
CA SER A 158 24.40 6.54 -9.40
C SER A 158 25.62 7.14 -8.69
N ASP A 159 26.55 6.27 -8.28
CA ASP A 159 27.87 6.65 -7.75
C ASP A 159 28.90 6.83 -8.89
N LEU A 160 28.53 6.49 -10.13
CA LEU A 160 29.37 6.76 -11.29
C LEU A 160 29.39 8.27 -11.59
N PRO A 161 30.53 8.78 -12.08
CA PRO A 161 30.61 10.16 -12.56
C PRO A 161 29.60 10.42 -13.67
N SER A 162 28.94 11.60 -13.64
CA SER A 162 28.10 12.01 -14.76
C SER A 162 28.93 11.99 -16.07
N PRO A 163 28.32 11.54 -17.19
CA PRO A 163 29.02 11.62 -18.48
C PRO A 163 29.49 13.05 -18.73
N SER A 164 30.77 13.21 -19.06
CA SER A 164 31.33 14.50 -19.50
C SER A 164 30.56 14.99 -20.73
N LYS A 165 30.07 16.22 -20.68
CA LYS A 165 29.42 16.87 -21.83
C LYS A 165 30.41 17.08 -22.97
#